data_3f05fadaa854b6ee1ea344100434e747
#
_entry.id   3f05fadaa854b6ee1ea344100434e747
#
_cell.length_a   1.000
_cell.length_b   1.000
_cell.length_c   1.000
_cell.angle_alpha   90.00
_cell.angle_beta   90.00
_cell.angle_gamma   90.00
#
_symmetry.space_group_name_H-M   'P 1'
#
loop_
_entity.id
_entity.type
_entity.pdbx_description
1 polymer ?
#
loop_
_entity_poly.entity_id
_entity_poly.type
_entity_poly.pdbx_seq_one_letter_code
_entity_poly.pdbx_strand_id
1 'polypeptide(L)'
;MAIKDITSAEFEAAVATGVSIVDFWATCCGPCKMQGAILETKLAPAHPGLNILKVDVDQNPDLAVKFGVQSIPTLLVIKDGNLVKQFVGVTSTDEILTAIAKA
;
A
#
# COMPACT_ATOMS: atom_id res chain seq x y z
N MET A 1 -7.56 -14.21 0.30
CA MET A 1 -7.02 -13.03 0.97
C MET A 1 -6.28 -12.16 0.00
N ALA A 2 -6.61 -10.90 -0.04
CA ALA A 2 -6.08 -9.99 -1.05
C ALA A 2 -4.73 -9.36 -0.71
N ILE A 3 -4.17 -9.62 0.48
CA ILE A 3 -2.91 -9.02 0.91
C ILE A 3 -1.74 -9.89 0.49
N LYS A 4 -0.77 -9.29 -0.21
CA LYS A 4 0.36 -10.02 -0.77
C LYS A 4 1.64 -9.20 -0.64
N ASP A 5 2.72 -9.86 -0.20
CA ASP A 5 4.05 -9.25 -0.22
C ASP A 5 4.61 -9.31 -1.63
N ILE A 6 5.14 -8.20 -2.13
CA ILE A 6 5.73 -8.13 -3.46
C ILE A 6 7.13 -7.52 -3.42
N THR A 7 7.90 -7.80 -4.46
CA THR A 7 9.23 -7.24 -4.66
C THR A 7 9.19 -6.13 -5.70
N SER A 8 10.31 -5.39 -5.82
CA SER A 8 10.48 -4.38 -6.86
C SER A 8 10.25 -4.95 -8.26
N ALA A 9 10.73 -6.17 -8.51
CA ALA A 9 10.57 -6.81 -9.82
C ALA A 9 9.12 -7.12 -10.17
N GLU A 10 8.29 -7.36 -9.16
CA GLU A 10 6.87 -7.71 -9.34
C GLU A 10 5.95 -6.51 -9.39
N PHE A 11 6.45 -5.33 -9.01
CA PHE A 11 5.62 -4.16 -8.75
C PHE A 11 4.76 -3.74 -9.95
N GLU A 12 5.38 -3.54 -11.11
CA GLU A 12 4.65 -3.02 -12.27
C GLU A 12 3.51 -3.94 -12.71
N ALA A 13 3.76 -5.24 -12.74
CA ALA A 13 2.73 -6.22 -13.08
C ALA A 13 1.63 -6.26 -12.02
N ALA A 14 2.01 -6.15 -10.74
CA ALA A 14 1.06 -6.26 -9.63
C ALA A 14 0.06 -5.10 -9.60
N VAL A 15 0.45 -3.90 -10.05
CA VAL A 15 -0.42 -2.70 -10.01
C VAL A 15 -0.99 -2.35 -11.38
N ALA A 16 -0.75 -3.16 -12.41
CA ALA A 16 -1.08 -2.81 -13.80
C ALA A 16 -2.56 -2.60 -14.05
N THR A 17 -3.42 -3.34 -13.38
CA THR A 17 -4.88 -3.26 -13.58
C THR A 17 -5.62 -3.17 -12.27
N GLY A 18 -6.74 -2.44 -12.28
CA GLY A 18 -7.58 -2.29 -11.11
C GLY A 18 -7.00 -1.32 -10.08
N VAL A 19 -7.60 -1.32 -8.89
CA VAL A 19 -7.15 -0.45 -7.80
C VAL A 19 -6.27 -1.24 -6.85
N SER A 20 -5.08 -0.70 -6.56
CA SER A 20 -4.11 -1.29 -5.65
C SER A 20 -3.77 -0.33 -4.52
N ILE A 21 -3.61 -0.87 -3.33
CA ILE A 21 -3.01 -0.18 -2.20
C ILE A 21 -1.63 -0.78 -1.99
N VAL A 22 -0.60 0.06 -1.98
CA VAL A 22 0.77 -0.38 -1.74
C VAL A 22 1.23 0.15 -0.40
N ASP A 23 1.57 -0.75 0.52
CA ASP A 23 2.01 -0.43 1.88
C ASP A 23 3.51 -0.61 1.98
N PHE A 24 4.25 0.51 2.09
CA PHE A 24 5.68 0.50 2.36
C PHE A 24 5.90 0.38 3.88
N TRP A 25 6.60 -0.66 4.29
CA TRP A 25 6.77 -1.01 5.70
C TRP A 25 8.18 -1.55 5.98
N ALA A 26 8.51 -1.71 7.26
CA ALA A 26 9.74 -2.38 7.69
C ALA A 26 9.45 -3.22 8.93
N THR A 27 10.32 -4.22 9.19
CA THR A 27 10.09 -5.21 10.26
C THR A 27 10.12 -4.60 11.66
N CYS A 28 10.96 -3.57 11.88
CA CYS A 28 11.12 -2.92 13.20
C CYS A 28 10.36 -1.59 13.28
N CYS A 29 9.15 -1.57 12.77
CA CYS A 29 8.34 -0.36 12.71
C CYS A 29 7.01 -0.59 13.41
N GLY A 30 6.82 0.02 14.60
CA GLY A 30 5.58 -0.10 15.37
C GLY A 30 4.36 0.41 14.62
N PRO A 31 4.39 1.64 14.07
CA PRO A 31 3.27 2.17 13.28
C PRO A 31 2.94 1.33 12.03
N CYS A 32 3.94 0.69 11.43
CA CYS A 32 3.72 -0.21 10.29
C CYS A 32 2.87 -1.42 10.68
N LYS A 33 3.06 -1.94 11.89
CA LYS A 33 2.26 -3.06 12.40
C LYS A 33 0.81 -2.65 12.59
N MET A 34 0.58 -1.46 13.08
CA MET A 34 -0.76 -0.90 13.23
C MET A 34 -1.43 -0.73 11.86
N GLN A 35 -0.71 -0.19 10.89
CA GLN A 35 -1.22 -0.04 9.54
C GLN A 35 -1.56 -1.39 8.91
N GLY A 36 -0.69 -2.38 9.09
CA GLY A 36 -0.95 -3.73 8.60
C GLY A 36 -2.22 -4.33 9.17
N ALA A 37 -2.45 -4.15 10.47
CA ALA A 37 -3.68 -4.62 11.12
C ALA A 37 -4.94 -3.95 10.54
N ILE A 38 -4.88 -2.64 10.29
CA ILE A 38 -5.99 -1.90 9.67
C ILE A 38 -6.29 -2.45 8.27
N LEU A 39 -5.26 -2.67 7.46
CA LEU A 39 -5.43 -3.21 6.11
C LEU A 39 -6.07 -4.60 6.15
N GLU A 40 -5.59 -5.45 7.04
CA GLU A 40 -6.04 -6.84 7.12
C GLU A 40 -7.44 -6.97 7.73
N THR A 41 -7.70 -6.26 8.83
CA THR A 41 -8.94 -6.47 9.60
C THR A 41 -10.08 -5.54 9.21
N LYS A 42 -9.78 -4.41 8.56
CA LYS A 42 -10.79 -3.41 8.21
C LYS A 42 -10.91 -3.15 6.72
N LEU A 43 -9.81 -2.85 6.05
CA LEU A 43 -9.87 -2.49 4.63
C LEU A 43 -10.18 -3.69 3.74
N ALA A 44 -9.46 -4.79 3.90
CA ALA A 44 -9.65 -5.96 3.05
C ALA A 44 -11.10 -6.48 3.12
N PRO A 45 -11.72 -6.62 4.31
CA PRO A 45 -13.12 -7.02 4.39
C PRO A 45 -14.08 -6.01 3.79
N ALA A 46 -13.79 -4.70 3.91
CA ALA A 46 -14.67 -3.65 3.40
C ALA A 46 -14.64 -3.53 1.88
N HIS A 47 -13.55 -3.96 1.25
CA HIS A 47 -13.38 -3.84 -0.21
C HIS A 47 -12.73 -5.12 -0.77
N PRO A 48 -13.50 -6.22 -0.90
CA PRO A 48 -12.92 -7.53 -1.24
C PRO A 48 -12.18 -7.59 -2.58
N GLY A 49 -12.53 -6.75 -3.53
CA GLY A 49 -11.88 -6.70 -4.84
C GLY A 49 -10.59 -5.88 -4.87
N LEU A 50 -10.22 -5.27 -3.75
CA LEU A 50 -9.05 -4.40 -3.69
C LEU A 50 -7.77 -5.22 -3.64
N ASN A 51 -6.78 -4.80 -4.42
CA ASN A 51 -5.48 -5.42 -4.46
C ASN A 51 -4.58 -4.75 -3.41
N ILE A 52 -4.26 -5.44 -2.32
CA ILE A 52 -3.45 -4.88 -1.24
C ILE A 52 -2.07 -5.51 -1.28
N LEU A 53 -1.05 -4.68 -1.48
CA LEU A 53 0.33 -5.11 -1.70
C LEU A 53 1.23 -4.53 -0.62
N LYS A 54 2.17 -5.34 -0.13
CA LYS A 54 3.14 -4.91 0.88
C LYS A 54 4.54 -4.92 0.29
N VAL A 55 5.29 -3.86 0.55
CA VAL A 55 6.68 -3.71 0.09
C VAL A 55 7.57 -3.41 1.28
N ASP A 56 8.48 -4.33 1.59
CA ASP A 56 9.49 -4.13 2.63
C ASP A 56 10.56 -3.18 2.09
N VAL A 57 10.70 -2.00 2.70
CA VAL A 57 11.63 -0.97 2.21
C VAL A 57 13.10 -1.36 2.37
N ASP A 58 13.40 -2.23 3.34
CA ASP A 58 14.77 -2.68 3.55
C ASP A 58 15.23 -3.65 2.47
N GLN A 59 14.30 -4.42 1.92
CA GLN A 59 14.58 -5.38 0.84
C GLN A 59 14.35 -4.82 -0.54
N ASN A 60 13.60 -3.73 -0.66
CA ASN A 60 13.26 -3.09 -1.93
C ASN A 60 13.51 -1.59 -1.86
N PRO A 61 14.76 -1.16 -1.56
CA PRO A 61 15.06 0.26 -1.39
C PRO A 61 14.90 1.08 -2.67
N ASP A 62 15.09 0.47 -3.82
CA ASP A 62 14.91 1.11 -5.12
C ASP A 62 13.46 1.61 -5.31
N LEU A 63 12.49 0.81 -4.88
CA LEU A 63 11.09 1.18 -5.01
C LEU A 63 10.73 2.32 -4.06
N ALA A 64 11.27 2.29 -2.84
CA ALA A 64 11.07 3.37 -1.87
C ALA A 64 11.63 4.70 -2.41
N VAL A 65 12.80 4.66 -3.03
CA VAL A 65 13.42 5.84 -3.65
C VAL A 65 12.56 6.35 -4.80
N LYS A 66 12.07 5.44 -5.64
CA LYS A 66 11.24 5.81 -6.80
C LYS A 66 10.02 6.63 -6.40
N PHE A 67 9.38 6.29 -5.29
CA PHE A 67 8.18 6.99 -4.83
C PHE A 67 8.45 8.04 -3.75
N GLY A 68 9.72 8.34 -3.47
CA GLY A 68 10.08 9.35 -2.50
C GLY A 68 9.68 9.01 -1.07
N VAL A 69 9.68 7.73 -0.72
CA VAL A 69 9.29 7.26 0.61
C VAL A 69 10.41 7.57 1.60
N GLN A 70 10.15 8.49 2.52
CA GLN A 70 11.10 8.90 3.55
C GLN A 70 10.66 8.48 4.95
N SER A 71 9.39 8.20 5.12
CA SER A 71 8.81 7.77 6.39
C SER A 71 7.90 6.57 6.15
N ILE A 72 7.82 5.67 7.11
CA ILE A 72 6.96 4.50 7.03
C ILE A 72 6.02 4.46 8.24
N PRO A 73 4.80 3.95 8.08
CA PRO A 73 4.26 3.43 6.81
C PRO A 73 3.95 4.55 5.82
N THR A 74 4.05 4.24 4.54
CA THR A 74 3.56 5.09 3.46
C THR A 74 2.67 4.22 2.58
N LEU A 75 1.48 4.72 2.27
CA LEU A 75 0.54 4.02 1.39
C LEU A 75 0.41 4.73 0.07
N LEU A 76 0.40 3.96 -1.01
CA LEU A 76 0.06 4.47 -2.34
C LEU A 76 -1.29 3.91 -2.75
N VAL A 77 -2.12 4.76 -3.34
CA VAL A 77 -3.33 4.33 -4.06
C VAL A 77 -3.01 4.41 -5.54
N ILE A 78 -3.07 3.27 -6.22
CA ILE A 78 -2.73 3.17 -7.63
C ILE A 78 -3.92 2.61 -8.39
N LYS A 79 -4.28 3.24 -9.50
CA LYS A 79 -5.36 2.78 -10.37
C LYS A 79 -4.82 2.55 -11.77
N ASP A 80 -4.93 1.31 -12.24
CA ASP A 80 -4.47 0.91 -13.58
C ASP A 80 -3.04 1.38 -13.86
N GLY A 81 -2.16 1.18 -12.87
CA GLY A 81 -0.75 1.53 -12.97
C GLY A 81 -0.40 2.98 -12.66
N ASN A 82 -1.39 3.84 -12.42
CA ASN A 82 -1.18 5.28 -12.18
C ASN A 82 -1.35 5.64 -10.71
N LEU A 83 -0.40 6.38 -10.16
CA LEU A 83 -0.46 6.86 -8.78
C LEU A 83 -1.55 7.92 -8.65
N VAL A 84 -2.51 7.67 -7.78
CA VAL A 84 -3.64 8.57 -7.53
C VAL A 84 -3.44 9.38 -6.26
N LYS A 85 -2.93 8.73 -5.19
CA LYS A 85 -2.78 9.35 -3.89
C LYS A 85 -1.66 8.69 -3.11
N GLN A 86 -0.95 9.47 -2.29
CA GLN A 86 0.07 8.99 -1.38
C GLN A 86 -0.23 9.47 0.03
N PHE A 87 -0.25 8.55 0.98
CA PHE A 87 -0.45 8.86 2.39
C PHE A 87 0.82 8.54 3.18
N VAL A 88 1.24 9.45 4.05
CA VAL A 88 2.39 9.24 4.93
C VAL A 88 1.88 9.06 6.35
N GLY A 89 2.32 8.00 7.02
CA GLY A 89 1.88 7.66 8.37
C GLY A 89 0.67 6.75 8.39
N VAL A 90 0.25 6.35 9.58
CA VAL A 90 -0.91 5.46 9.74
C VAL A 90 -2.17 6.14 9.20
N THR A 91 -2.84 5.46 8.28
CA THR A 91 -3.98 6.00 7.55
C THR A 91 -5.22 5.13 7.81
N SER A 92 -6.34 5.77 8.10
CA SER A 92 -7.58 5.06 8.42
C SER A 92 -8.22 4.44 7.17
N THR A 93 -9.06 3.44 7.42
CA THR A 93 -9.85 2.80 6.35
C THR A 93 -10.71 3.83 5.61
N ASP A 94 -11.33 4.76 6.33
CA ASP A 94 -12.21 5.78 5.72
C ASP A 94 -11.43 6.70 4.77
N GLU A 95 -10.22 7.12 5.16
CA GLU A 95 -9.37 7.93 4.30
C GLU A 95 -9.00 7.20 3.02
N ILE A 96 -8.65 5.92 3.15
CA ILE A 96 -8.27 5.08 2.01
C ILE A 96 -9.47 4.90 1.08
N LEU A 97 -10.64 4.55 1.62
CA LEU A 97 -11.85 4.35 0.82
C LEU A 97 -12.29 5.63 0.10
N THR A 98 -12.14 6.78 0.76
CA THR A 98 -12.42 8.07 0.13
C THR A 98 -11.50 8.33 -1.06
N ALA A 99 -10.21 8.04 -0.92
CA ALA A 99 -9.25 8.20 -2.02
C ALA A 99 -9.58 7.27 -3.19
N ILE A 100 -9.96 6.02 -2.89
CA ILE A 100 -10.36 5.05 -3.91
C ILE A 100 -11.60 5.54 -4.67
N ALA A 101 -12.58 6.07 -3.95
CA ALA A 101 -13.84 6.55 -4.57
C ALA A 101 -13.60 7.73 -5.51
N LYS A 102 -12.55 8.52 -5.27
CA LYS A 102 -12.20 9.68 -6.10
C LYS A 102 -11.26 9.35 -7.25
N ALA A 103 -10.81 8.12 -7.30
CA ALA A 103 -9.81 7.71 -8.30
C ALA A 103 -10.41 7.54 -9.71
#